data_469121688ac7af2df5afcf93f2ab8ee4
#
_entry.id   469121688ac7af2df5afcf93f2ab8ee4
#
_cell.length_a   1.000
_cell.length_b   1.000
_cell.length_c   1.000
_cell.angle_alpha   90.00
_cell.angle_beta   90.00
_cell.angle_gamma   90.00
#
_symmetry.space_group_name_H-M   'P 1'
#
loop_
_entity.id
_entity.type
_entity.pdbx_description
1 polymer ?
#
loop_
_entity_poly.entity_id
_entity_poly.type
_entity_poly.pdbx_seq_one_letter_code
_entity_poly.pdbx_strand_id
1 'polypeptide(L)'
;MSAPLLEITDLHASLVTRYRRLDLLNGVSLTLERGEALGLVGESGSGKSLTTRAVMRMLAKGFQTEGDIRFEGESVLSMSRERLRKYRATEVGMIFQDPRAHVNPVHTVGDFLTEALVRDRGLPRDEVMRRAVELLDEVGVRHAERRLRQYPHELSGGLLQRVMIASVLLAEPKLILADEPTTALDVTAQSDVMAILDEQRRARGLSLLFITHDLELANACCDRLAVMYAGEIVEQGAHVYDAPTHPYTVELMGARPSIDERLDRLPVLDYNIEMHEELKARAAQ
;
A
#
# COMPACT_ATOMS: atom_id res chain seq x y z
N MET A 1 5.57 23.88 11.01
CA MET A 1 5.02 22.70 10.32
C MET A 1 5.34 21.48 11.17
N SER A 2 4.41 20.59 11.44
CA SER A 2 4.71 19.34 12.13
C SER A 2 5.58 18.44 11.23
N ALA A 3 6.41 17.60 11.82
CA ALA A 3 7.16 16.61 11.04
C ALA A 3 6.20 15.63 10.34
N PRO A 4 6.52 15.16 9.12
CA PRO A 4 5.71 14.20 8.40
C PRO A 4 5.57 12.88 9.19
N LEU A 5 4.51 12.13 8.94
CA LEU A 5 4.30 10.82 9.57
C LEU A 5 5.30 9.80 9.04
N LEU A 6 5.46 9.75 7.72
CA LEU A 6 6.42 8.90 7.02
C LEU A 6 7.29 9.76 6.11
N GLU A 7 8.59 9.55 6.16
CA GLU A 7 9.57 10.18 5.29
C GLU A 7 10.51 9.10 4.74
N ILE A 8 10.61 9.05 3.43
CA ILE A 8 11.58 8.20 2.73
C ILE A 8 12.55 9.13 2.02
N THR A 9 13.85 8.95 2.25
CA THR A 9 14.90 9.80 1.71
C THR A 9 15.94 8.96 1.01
N ASP A 10 16.07 9.18 -0.31
CA ASP A 10 17.07 8.56 -1.17
C ASP A 10 17.19 7.04 -0.97
N LEU A 11 16.03 6.36 -0.95
CA LEU A 11 15.97 4.93 -0.70
C LEU A 11 16.40 4.14 -1.93
N HIS A 12 17.49 3.41 -1.79
CA HIS A 12 17.94 2.41 -2.76
C HIS A 12 17.68 1.01 -2.21
N ALA A 13 17.30 0.07 -3.06
CA ALA A 13 17.19 -1.33 -2.71
C ALA A 13 17.67 -2.23 -3.84
N SER A 14 18.69 -3.03 -3.55
CA SER A 14 19.31 -3.95 -4.51
C SER A 14 19.19 -5.38 -4.04
N LEU A 15 18.82 -6.29 -4.93
CA LEU A 15 18.90 -7.74 -4.69
C LEU A 15 20.26 -8.26 -5.12
N VAL A 16 21.06 -8.69 -4.17
CA VAL A 16 22.39 -9.25 -4.42
C VAL A 16 22.30 -10.77 -4.44
N THR A 17 22.60 -11.35 -5.59
CA THR A 17 22.70 -12.79 -5.78
C THR A 17 24.16 -13.20 -6.04
N ARG A 18 24.45 -14.52 -6.13
CA ARG A 18 25.79 -15.02 -6.46
C ARG A 18 26.28 -14.60 -7.86
N TYR A 19 25.35 -14.23 -8.75
CA TYR A 19 25.65 -14.00 -10.16
C TYR A 19 25.49 -12.54 -10.59
N ARG A 20 24.63 -11.76 -9.89
CA ARG A 20 24.32 -10.40 -10.29
C ARG A 20 23.78 -9.58 -9.12
N ARG A 21 23.95 -8.26 -9.20
CA ARG A 21 23.22 -7.24 -8.45
C ARG A 21 22.10 -6.73 -9.35
N LEU A 22 20.91 -6.59 -8.80
CA LEU A 22 19.75 -5.99 -9.44
C LEU A 22 19.32 -4.81 -8.59
N ASP A 23 19.48 -3.61 -9.10
CA ASP A 23 19.01 -2.39 -8.46
C ASP A 23 17.52 -2.24 -8.81
N LEU A 24 16.66 -2.19 -7.78
CA LEU A 24 15.22 -2.25 -7.90
C LEU A 24 14.53 -1.00 -7.36
N LEU A 25 15.15 -0.29 -6.42
CA LEU A 25 14.81 1.07 -6.03
C LEU A 25 16.04 1.93 -6.20
N ASN A 26 15.87 3.11 -6.80
CA ASN A 26 16.94 3.94 -7.33
C ASN A 26 16.79 5.40 -6.84
N GLY A 27 16.83 5.62 -5.50
CA GLY A 27 16.74 6.95 -4.91
C GLY A 27 15.31 7.42 -4.64
N VAL A 28 14.43 6.50 -4.22
CA VAL A 28 13.04 6.84 -3.88
C VAL A 28 12.99 7.83 -2.74
N SER A 29 12.36 8.99 -2.99
CA SER A 29 12.13 10.00 -1.97
C SER A 29 10.66 10.43 -1.99
N LEU A 30 9.98 10.27 -0.85
CA LEU A 30 8.59 10.71 -0.66
C LEU A 30 8.30 11.02 0.80
N THR A 31 7.31 11.86 1.03
CA THR A 31 6.79 12.19 2.35
C THR A 31 5.30 11.93 2.41
N LEU A 32 4.80 11.53 3.57
CA LEU A 32 3.37 11.38 3.86
C LEU A 32 3.06 12.11 5.16
N GLU A 33 2.14 13.05 5.07
CA GLU A 33 1.69 13.84 6.21
C GLU A 33 0.69 13.06 7.07
N ARG A 34 0.44 13.56 8.28
CA ARG A 34 -0.57 12.96 9.16
C ARG A 34 -1.97 13.17 8.60
N GLY A 35 -2.76 12.11 8.51
CA GLY A 35 -4.12 12.10 7.96
C GLY A 35 -4.17 12.19 6.44
N GLU A 36 -3.03 12.30 5.74
CA GLU A 36 -2.94 12.33 4.28
C GLU A 36 -3.17 10.94 3.67
N ALA A 37 -3.79 10.92 2.49
CA ALA A 37 -3.79 9.79 1.57
C ALA A 37 -2.88 10.11 0.38
N LEU A 38 -1.79 9.35 0.24
CA LEU A 38 -0.86 9.45 -0.89
C LEU A 38 -1.01 8.22 -1.80
N GLY A 39 -1.31 8.45 -3.08
CA GLY A 39 -1.34 7.41 -4.10
C GLY A 39 0.06 7.20 -4.69
N LEU A 40 0.59 5.98 -4.63
CA LEU A 40 1.82 5.59 -5.33
C LEU A 40 1.44 4.76 -6.55
N VAL A 41 1.58 5.34 -7.74
CA VAL A 41 1.08 4.78 -9.00
C VAL A 41 2.22 4.51 -9.99
N GLY A 42 1.97 3.65 -10.97
CA GLY A 42 2.93 3.29 -12.01
C GLY A 42 2.70 1.87 -12.51
N GLU A 43 3.43 1.44 -13.53
CA GLU A 43 3.32 0.10 -14.10
C GLU A 43 3.73 -1.02 -13.14
N SER A 44 3.33 -2.26 -13.49
CA SER A 44 3.79 -3.45 -12.78
C SER A 44 5.31 -3.56 -12.86
N GLY A 45 5.96 -3.83 -11.73
CA GLY A 45 7.42 -3.91 -11.66
C GLY A 45 8.15 -2.57 -11.44
N SER A 46 7.46 -1.42 -11.37
CA SER A 46 8.11 -0.12 -11.13
C SER A 46 8.73 0.04 -9.73
N GLY A 47 8.43 -0.85 -8.76
CA GLY A 47 9.02 -0.82 -7.41
C GLY A 47 8.03 -0.50 -6.27
N LYS A 48 6.76 -0.21 -6.56
CA LYS A 48 5.74 0.22 -5.59
C LYS A 48 5.61 -0.71 -4.37
N SER A 49 5.33 -1.99 -4.62
CA SER A 49 5.21 -2.99 -3.53
C SER A 49 6.54 -3.24 -2.81
N LEU A 50 7.67 -3.03 -3.49
CA LEU A 50 8.98 -3.11 -2.85
C LEU A 50 9.19 -1.96 -1.86
N THR A 51 8.73 -0.76 -2.22
CA THR A 51 8.78 0.42 -1.35
C THR A 51 7.98 0.19 -0.06
N THR A 52 6.73 -0.31 -0.13
CA THR A 52 5.95 -0.61 1.09
C THR A 52 6.58 -1.73 1.92
N ARG A 53 7.13 -2.76 1.28
CA ARG A 53 7.86 -3.81 2.01
C ARG A 53 9.13 -3.27 2.68
N ALA A 54 9.79 -2.29 2.07
CA ALA A 54 10.92 -1.60 2.70
C ALA A 54 10.47 -0.79 3.93
N VAL A 55 9.38 -0.04 3.84
CA VAL A 55 8.76 0.69 4.97
C VAL A 55 8.42 -0.26 6.12
N MET A 56 7.88 -1.44 5.82
CA MET A 56 7.62 -2.48 6.82
C MET A 56 8.90 -3.22 7.25
N ARG A 57 10.06 -2.94 6.63
CA ARG A 57 11.31 -3.71 6.81
C ARG A 57 11.10 -5.21 6.60
N MET A 58 10.32 -5.55 5.54
CA MET A 58 9.95 -6.93 5.17
C MET A 58 10.57 -7.38 3.84
N LEU A 59 11.67 -6.75 3.44
CA LEU A 59 12.42 -7.20 2.27
C LEU A 59 12.98 -8.60 2.49
N ALA A 60 13.02 -9.40 1.42
CA ALA A 60 13.54 -10.75 1.47
C ALA A 60 15.06 -10.78 1.78
N LYS A 61 15.56 -11.94 2.20
CA LYS A 61 17.00 -12.11 2.38
C LYS A 61 17.74 -11.87 1.05
N GLY A 62 18.88 -11.21 1.13
CA GLY A 62 19.70 -10.84 -0.04
C GLY A 62 19.48 -9.41 -0.52
N PHE A 63 18.45 -8.70 -0.01
CA PHE A 63 18.34 -7.27 -0.25
C PHE A 63 19.34 -6.47 0.57
N GLN A 64 19.96 -5.49 -0.09
CA GLN A 64 20.74 -4.41 0.54
C GLN A 64 19.98 -3.11 0.33
N THR A 65 19.91 -2.29 1.37
CA THR A 65 19.20 -0.99 1.36
C THR A 65 20.16 0.11 1.77
N GLU A 66 20.07 1.25 1.06
CA GLU A 66 20.77 2.49 1.37
C GLU A 66 19.74 3.63 1.45
N GLY A 67 20.09 4.77 2.03
CA GLY A 67 19.13 5.84 2.33
C GLY A 67 18.47 5.69 3.70
N ASP A 68 17.34 6.37 3.93
CA ASP A 68 16.63 6.29 5.21
C ASP A 68 15.11 6.23 5.03
N ILE A 69 14.43 5.60 6.00
CA ILE A 69 12.99 5.56 6.15
C ILE A 69 12.69 5.98 7.59
N ARG A 70 12.00 7.10 7.76
CA ARG A 70 11.62 7.63 9.07
C ARG A 70 10.13 7.56 9.28
N PHE A 71 9.74 7.03 10.42
CA PHE A 71 8.37 7.05 10.90
C PHE A 71 8.31 7.88 12.18
N GLU A 72 7.53 8.97 12.18
CA GLU A 72 7.50 9.95 13.27
C GLU A 72 8.92 10.45 13.65
N GLY A 73 9.82 10.60 12.67
CA GLY A 73 11.18 11.03 12.85
C GLY A 73 12.18 9.94 13.30
N GLU A 74 11.71 8.74 13.67
CA GLU A 74 12.57 7.60 14.04
C GLU A 74 12.93 6.77 12.81
N SER A 75 14.23 6.46 12.61
CA SER A 75 14.65 5.61 11.48
C SER A 75 14.20 4.15 11.66
N VAL A 76 13.33 3.70 10.76
CA VAL A 76 12.82 2.33 10.73
C VAL A 76 13.95 1.33 10.47
N LEU A 77 14.91 1.68 9.63
CA LEU A 77 16.02 0.80 9.25
C LEU A 77 16.91 0.44 10.44
N SER A 78 17.01 1.33 11.43
CA SER A 78 17.83 1.16 12.63
C SER A 78 17.07 0.64 13.86
N MET A 79 15.74 0.45 13.78
CA MET A 79 14.94 -0.05 14.90
C MET A 79 15.46 -1.40 15.43
N SER A 80 15.54 -1.52 16.76
CA SER A 80 15.78 -2.80 17.42
C SER A 80 14.69 -3.82 17.08
N ARG A 81 14.95 -5.10 17.30
CA ARG A 81 13.94 -6.16 17.05
C ARG A 81 12.65 -5.94 17.84
N GLU A 82 12.74 -5.51 19.09
CA GLU A 82 11.59 -5.23 19.94
C GLU A 82 10.81 -4.00 19.45
N ARG A 83 11.51 -2.90 19.13
CA ARG A 83 10.90 -1.68 18.59
C ARG A 83 10.19 -1.94 17.26
N LEU A 84 10.83 -2.70 16.36
CA LEU A 84 10.27 -3.09 15.06
C LEU A 84 9.01 -3.96 15.22
N ARG A 85 8.99 -4.87 16.22
CA ARG A 85 7.79 -5.66 16.53
C ARG A 85 6.64 -4.76 16.96
N LYS A 86 6.88 -3.78 17.86
CA LYS A 86 5.88 -2.80 18.27
C LYS A 86 5.39 -1.98 17.07
N TYR A 87 6.30 -1.44 16.27
CA TYR A 87 6.01 -0.68 15.05
C TYR A 87 5.01 -1.43 14.14
N ARG A 88 5.28 -2.69 13.82
CA ARG A 88 4.43 -3.52 12.97
C ARG A 88 3.12 -3.94 13.64
N ALA A 89 3.10 -4.08 14.96
CA ALA A 89 1.91 -4.55 15.68
C ALA A 89 0.90 -3.44 16.00
N THR A 90 1.35 -2.16 16.01
CA THR A 90 0.53 -1.08 16.57
C THR A 90 0.55 0.23 15.81
N GLU A 91 1.53 0.45 14.96
CA GLU A 91 1.74 1.79 14.39
C GLU A 91 1.51 1.80 12.86
N VAL A 92 1.84 0.71 12.19
CA VAL A 92 1.67 0.58 10.74
C VAL A 92 0.98 -0.73 10.40
N GLY A 93 -0.13 -0.63 9.69
CA GLY A 93 -0.84 -1.78 9.15
C GLY A 93 -0.57 -1.95 7.65
N MET A 94 -0.61 -3.19 7.16
CA MET A 94 -0.45 -3.48 5.74
C MET A 94 -1.61 -4.32 5.22
N ILE A 95 -2.25 -3.84 4.15
CA ILE A 95 -3.25 -4.56 3.37
C ILE A 95 -2.56 -5.07 2.13
N PHE A 96 -2.56 -6.39 1.93
CA PHE A 96 -1.87 -7.06 0.84
C PHE A 96 -2.77 -7.26 -0.38
N GLN A 97 -2.16 -7.38 -1.54
CA GLN A 97 -2.82 -7.61 -2.83
C GLN A 97 -3.66 -8.90 -2.85
N ASP A 98 -3.12 -9.99 -2.31
CA ASP A 98 -3.83 -11.27 -2.19
C ASP A 98 -4.08 -11.61 -0.71
N PRO A 99 -5.30 -11.41 -0.21
CA PRO A 99 -5.63 -11.73 1.18
C PRO A 99 -5.48 -13.22 1.48
N ARG A 100 -5.68 -14.11 0.49
CA ARG A 100 -5.58 -15.57 0.70
C ARG A 100 -4.16 -16.02 1.00
N ALA A 101 -3.17 -15.37 0.38
CA ALA A 101 -1.75 -15.68 0.62
C ALA A 101 -1.26 -15.24 2.01
N HIS A 102 -2.00 -14.35 2.69
CA HIS A 102 -1.57 -13.74 3.95
C HIS A 102 -2.41 -14.14 5.17
N VAL A 103 -3.43 -14.96 4.97
CA VAL A 103 -4.26 -15.52 6.06
C VAL A 103 -3.95 -17.00 6.23
N ASN A 104 -3.72 -17.44 7.45
CA ASN A 104 -3.50 -18.85 7.74
C ASN A 104 -4.81 -19.65 7.50
N PRO A 105 -4.87 -20.56 6.52
CA PRO A 105 -6.12 -21.24 6.14
C PRO A 105 -6.63 -22.24 7.21
N VAL A 106 -5.82 -22.61 8.18
CA VAL A 106 -6.22 -23.54 9.26
C VAL A 106 -6.76 -22.81 10.50
N HIS A 107 -6.69 -21.48 10.52
CA HIS A 107 -7.28 -20.65 11.57
C HIS A 107 -8.64 -20.12 11.13
N THR A 108 -9.55 -19.96 12.07
CA THR A 108 -10.81 -19.27 11.80
C THR A 108 -10.57 -17.77 11.59
N VAL A 109 -11.54 -17.08 10.98
CA VAL A 109 -11.52 -15.63 10.85
C VAL A 109 -11.35 -14.94 12.21
N GLY A 110 -12.03 -15.44 13.23
CA GLY A 110 -11.90 -14.91 14.60
C GLY A 110 -10.51 -15.09 15.18
N ASP A 111 -9.86 -16.22 14.95
CA ASP A 111 -8.48 -16.43 15.38
C ASP A 111 -7.53 -15.48 14.65
N PHE A 112 -7.67 -15.36 13.33
CA PHE A 112 -6.87 -14.44 12.51
C PHE A 112 -6.98 -12.99 13.01
N LEU A 113 -8.20 -12.49 13.25
CA LEU A 113 -8.43 -11.12 13.71
C LEU A 113 -7.87 -10.86 15.11
N THR A 114 -7.92 -11.85 15.99
CA THR A 114 -7.61 -11.63 17.42
C THR A 114 -6.20 -12.02 17.82
N GLU A 115 -5.54 -12.92 17.08
CA GLU A 115 -4.25 -13.52 17.47
C GLU A 115 -3.19 -12.48 17.82
N ALA A 116 -2.96 -11.49 16.96
CA ALA A 116 -1.91 -10.50 17.17
C ALA A 116 -2.17 -9.63 18.41
N LEU A 117 -3.40 -9.20 18.63
CA LEU A 117 -3.75 -8.34 19.77
C LEU A 117 -3.72 -9.10 21.09
N VAL A 118 -4.20 -10.34 21.10
CA VAL A 118 -4.18 -11.18 22.29
C VAL A 118 -2.74 -11.57 22.64
N ARG A 119 -1.97 -12.05 21.64
CA ARG A 119 -0.62 -12.58 21.88
C ARG A 119 0.41 -11.48 22.11
N ASP A 120 0.36 -10.41 21.32
CA ASP A 120 1.41 -9.40 21.28
C ASP A 120 1.11 -8.19 22.17
N ARG A 121 -0.18 -7.87 22.40
CA ARG A 121 -0.61 -6.80 23.31
C ARG A 121 -1.15 -7.30 24.65
N GLY A 122 -1.40 -8.61 24.79
CA GLY A 122 -1.94 -9.20 26.01
C GLY A 122 -3.39 -8.79 26.33
N LEU A 123 -4.15 -8.34 25.31
CA LEU A 123 -5.54 -7.94 25.50
C LEU A 123 -6.43 -9.16 25.76
N PRO A 124 -7.49 -9.04 26.60
CA PRO A 124 -8.46 -10.11 26.82
C PRO A 124 -9.13 -10.53 25.49
N ARG A 125 -9.15 -11.83 25.20
CA ARG A 125 -9.69 -12.37 23.95
C ARG A 125 -11.15 -11.94 23.71
N ASP A 126 -11.98 -11.97 24.74
CA ASP A 126 -13.41 -11.63 24.65
C ASP A 126 -13.61 -10.15 24.27
N GLU A 127 -12.77 -9.27 24.82
CA GLU A 127 -12.78 -7.86 24.46
C GLU A 127 -12.40 -7.64 22.99
N VAL A 128 -11.30 -8.27 22.55
CA VAL A 128 -10.84 -8.16 21.17
C VAL A 128 -11.88 -8.76 20.21
N MET A 129 -12.52 -9.87 20.59
CA MET A 129 -13.55 -10.51 19.79
C MET A 129 -14.79 -9.61 19.62
N ARG A 130 -15.24 -8.93 20.67
CA ARG A 130 -16.35 -7.98 20.60
C ARG A 130 -16.01 -6.81 19.67
N ARG A 131 -14.83 -6.22 19.82
CA ARG A 131 -14.35 -5.16 18.90
C ARG A 131 -14.24 -5.64 17.44
N ALA A 132 -13.85 -6.91 17.24
CA ALA A 132 -13.80 -7.50 15.91
C ALA A 132 -15.19 -7.62 15.27
N VAL A 133 -16.24 -7.99 16.05
CA VAL A 133 -17.64 -7.99 15.56
C VAL A 133 -18.06 -6.59 15.13
N GLU A 134 -17.89 -5.60 16.00
CA GLU A 134 -18.24 -4.19 15.72
C GLU A 134 -17.56 -3.70 14.43
N LEU A 135 -16.26 -3.97 14.30
CA LEU A 135 -15.48 -3.52 13.15
C LEU A 135 -15.83 -4.27 11.85
N LEU A 136 -16.16 -5.57 11.93
CA LEU A 136 -16.65 -6.32 10.78
C LEU A 136 -17.98 -5.75 10.26
N ASP A 137 -18.88 -5.33 11.13
CA ASP A 137 -20.12 -4.67 10.75
C ASP A 137 -19.85 -3.30 10.11
N GLU A 138 -18.91 -2.49 10.67
CA GLU A 138 -18.47 -1.20 10.09
C GLU A 138 -17.92 -1.36 8.67
N VAL A 139 -17.15 -2.41 8.40
CA VAL A 139 -16.62 -2.67 7.05
C VAL A 139 -17.60 -3.45 6.15
N GLY A 140 -18.86 -3.56 6.57
CA GLY A 140 -19.94 -4.15 5.77
C GLY A 140 -19.93 -5.68 5.66
N VAL A 141 -19.34 -6.37 6.61
CA VAL A 141 -19.39 -7.85 6.70
C VAL A 141 -20.64 -8.27 7.48
N ARG A 142 -21.71 -8.61 6.74
CA ARG A 142 -22.97 -9.05 7.35
C ARG A 142 -22.81 -10.36 8.13
N HIS A 143 -23.54 -10.49 9.25
CA HIS A 143 -23.53 -11.66 10.13
C HIS A 143 -22.12 -11.91 10.75
N ALA A 144 -21.48 -10.86 11.26
CA ALA A 144 -20.11 -10.87 11.76
C ALA A 144 -19.81 -12.04 12.71
N GLU A 145 -20.66 -12.29 13.71
CA GLU A 145 -20.49 -13.40 14.65
C GLU A 145 -20.43 -14.80 13.98
N ARG A 146 -21.23 -15.01 12.92
CA ARG A 146 -21.17 -16.24 12.15
C ARG A 146 -19.87 -16.32 11.35
N ARG A 147 -19.44 -15.17 10.75
CA ARG A 147 -18.22 -15.10 9.93
C ARG A 147 -16.97 -15.38 10.74
N LEU A 148 -16.92 -14.95 12.00
CA LEU A 148 -15.80 -15.23 12.90
C LEU A 148 -15.51 -16.72 13.09
N ARG A 149 -16.52 -17.58 12.95
CA ARG A 149 -16.39 -19.04 13.09
C ARG A 149 -16.01 -19.75 11.80
N GLN A 150 -16.07 -19.04 10.67
CA GLN A 150 -15.72 -19.60 9.37
C GLN A 150 -14.21 -19.57 9.14
N TYR A 151 -13.78 -20.41 8.20
CA TYR A 151 -12.40 -20.42 7.71
C TYR A 151 -12.27 -19.52 6.48
N PRO A 152 -11.05 -19.02 6.18
CA PRO A 152 -10.81 -18.12 5.04
C PRO A 152 -11.31 -18.67 3.69
N HIS A 153 -11.22 -19.97 3.47
CA HIS A 153 -11.67 -20.62 2.23
C HIS A 153 -13.19 -20.67 2.05
N GLU A 154 -13.96 -20.44 3.11
CA GLU A 154 -15.42 -20.36 3.07
C GLU A 154 -15.95 -18.96 2.71
N LEU A 155 -15.04 -17.97 2.57
CA LEU A 155 -15.37 -16.59 2.24
C LEU A 155 -15.12 -16.29 0.77
N SER A 156 -15.96 -15.41 0.18
CA SER A 156 -15.66 -14.81 -1.12
C SER A 156 -14.42 -13.89 -1.03
N GLY A 157 -13.81 -13.59 -2.18
CA GLY A 157 -12.64 -12.68 -2.21
C GLY A 157 -12.93 -11.33 -1.57
N GLY A 158 -14.05 -10.70 -1.92
CA GLY A 158 -14.43 -9.40 -1.35
C GLY A 158 -14.71 -9.44 0.16
N LEU A 159 -15.32 -10.54 0.66
CA LEU A 159 -15.51 -10.71 2.11
C LEU A 159 -14.17 -10.90 2.83
N LEU A 160 -13.27 -11.68 2.27
CA LEU A 160 -11.94 -11.89 2.86
C LEU A 160 -11.11 -10.60 2.84
N GLN A 161 -11.25 -9.78 1.79
CA GLN A 161 -10.62 -8.46 1.72
C GLN A 161 -11.14 -7.53 2.83
N ARG A 162 -12.46 -7.49 3.07
CA ARG A 162 -13.06 -6.73 4.17
C ARG A 162 -12.58 -7.21 5.54
N VAL A 163 -12.43 -8.53 5.72
CA VAL A 163 -11.82 -9.12 6.92
C VAL A 163 -10.37 -8.69 7.08
N MET A 164 -9.60 -8.63 5.99
CA MET A 164 -8.21 -8.13 6.00
C MET A 164 -8.16 -6.66 6.44
N ILE A 165 -9.04 -5.81 5.89
CA ILE A 165 -9.16 -4.40 6.29
C ILE A 165 -9.51 -4.31 7.79
N ALA A 166 -10.51 -5.06 8.24
CA ALA A 166 -10.87 -5.11 9.66
C ALA A 166 -9.70 -5.53 10.55
N SER A 167 -8.87 -6.49 10.12
CA SER A 167 -7.70 -6.93 10.90
C SER A 167 -6.66 -5.82 11.08
N VAL A 168 -6.46 -5.01 10.04
CA VAL A 168 -5.55 -3.86 10.10
C VAL A 168 -6.13 -2.77 10.99
N LEU A 169 -7.40 -2.40 10.81
CA LEU A 169 -8.08 -1.36 11.59
C LEU A 169 -8.21 -1.73 13.09
N LEU A 170 -8.36 -3.00 13.39
CA LEU A 170 -8.46 -3.50 14.77
C LEU A 170 -7.19 -3.21 15.59
N ALA A 171 -6.05 -3.12 14.92
CA ALA A 171 -4.77 -2.76 15.52
C ALA A 171 -4.65 -1.24 15.80
N GLU A 172 -5.58 -0.40 15.31
CA GLU A 172 -5.57 1.06 15.43
C GLU A 172 -4.23 1.68 14.98
N PRO A 173 -3.77 1.40 13.75
CA PRO A 173 -2.50 1.93 13.26
C PRO A 173 -2.61 3.45 13.03
N LYS A 174 -1.46 4.13 12.88
CA LYS A 174 -1.39 5.52 12.42
C LYS A 174 -1.28 5.61 10.90
N LEU A 175 -0.71 4.58 10.29
CA LEU A 175 -0.46 4.46 8.85
C LEU A 175 -0.99 3.13 8.32
N ILE A 176 -1.70 3.19 7.21
CA ILE A 176 -2.08 2.02 6.42
C ILE A 176 -1.27 2.03 5.13
N LEU A 177 -0.59 0.93 4.84
CA LEU A 177 0.04 0.63 3.56
C LEU A 177 -0.90 -0.31 2.80
N ALA A 178 -1.56 0.16 1.75
CA ALA A 178 -2.49 -0.64 0.95
C ALA A 178 -1.84 -0.99 -0.40
N ASP A 179 -1.34 -2.22 -0.51
CA ASP A 179 -0.64 -2.72 -1.70
C ASP A 179 -1.63 -3.41 -2.64
N GLU A 180 -2.11 -2.69 -3.64
CA GLU A 180 -3.11 -3.12 -4.61
C GLU A 180 -4.32 -3.86 -3.98
N PRO A 181 -5.00 -3.27 -3.00
CA PRO A 181 -6.00 -3.96 -2.17
C PRO A 181 -7.26 -4.39 -2.95
N THR A 182 -7.37 -4.02 -4.22
CA THR A 182 -8.57 -4.22 -5.04
C THR A 182 -8.34 -5.10 -6.28
N THR A 183 -7.10 -5.46 -6.61
CA THR A 183 -6.74 -6.15 -7.87
C THR A 183 -7.46 -7.49 -8.09
N ALA A 184 -7.82 -8.21 -7.02
CA ALA A 184 -8.53 -9.50 -7.10
C ALA A 184 -10.07 -9.37 -7.06
N LEU A 185 -10.62 -8.15 -7.18
CA LEU A 185 -12.04 -7.85 -7.03
C LEU A 185 -12.64 -7.36 -8.35
N ASP A 186 -13.95 -7.57 -8.52
CA ASP A 186 -14.72 -6.91 -9.58
C ASP A 186 -14.87 -5.40 -9.31
N VAL A 187 -15.20 -4.63 -10.35
CA VAL A 187 -15.24 -3.15 -10.30
C VAL A 187 -16.15 -2.62 -9.19
N THR A 188 -17.29 -3.27 -8.95
CA THR A 188 -18.22 -2.86 -7.90
C THR A 188 -17.62 -3.10 -6.52
N ALA A 189 -17.03 -4.27 -6.30
CA ALA A 189 -16.37 -4.61 -5.04
C ALA A 189 -15.12 -3.74 -4.79
N GLN A 190 -14.40 -3.32 -5.85
CA GLN A 190 -13.28 -2.36 -5.74
C GLN A 190 -13.74 -1.02 -5.18
N SER A 191 -14.80 -0.44 -5.77
CA SER A 191 -15.35 0.84 -5.33
C SER A 191 -15.83 0.77 -3.88
N ASP A 192 -16.52 -0.32 -3.50
CA ASP A 192 -16.99 -0.54 -2.12
C ASP A 192 -15.83 -0.61 -1.12
N VAL A 193 -14.77 -1.36 -1.45
CA VAL A 193 -13.60 -1.54 -0.58
C VAL A 193 -12.87 -0.21 -0.39
N MET A 194 -12.72 0.56 -1.46
CA MET A 194 -12.06 1.87 -1.38
C MET A 194 -12.89 2.89 -0.62
N ALA A 195 -14.21 2.90 -0.80
CA ALA A 195 -15.11 3.77 -0.03
C ALA A 195 -15.03 3.47 1.48
N ILE A 196 -15.04 2.19 1.86
CA ILE A 196 -14.86 1.75 3.25
C ILE A 196 -13.50 2.22 3.80
N LEU A 197 -12.43 2.02 3.04
CA LEU A 197 -11.09 2.38 3.48
C LEU A 197 -10.93 3.90 3.69
N ASP A 198 -11.49 4.72 2.77
CA ASP A 198 -11.46 6.18 2.89
C ASP A 198 -12.34 6.67 4.05
N GLU A 199 -13.54 6.10 4.23
CA GLU A 199 -14.41 6.40 5.35
C GLU A 199 -13.72 6.12 6.70
N GLN A 200 -13.13 4.93 6.84
CA GLN A 200 -12.42 4.54 8.06
C GLN A 200 -11.17 5.39 8.29
N ARG A 201 -10.45 5.73 7.22
CA ARG A 201 -9.31 6.64 7.27
C ARG A 201 -9.71 7.99 7.86
N ARG A 202 -10.75 8.62 7.29
CA ARG A 202 -11.23 9.95 7.73
C ARG A 202 -11.80 9.92 9.15
N ALA A 203 -12.61 8.92 9.47
CA ALA A 203 -13.23 8.78 10.78
C ALA A 203 -12.21 8.61 11.91
N ARG A 204 -11.07 7.98 11.63
CA ARG A 204 -10.04 7.65 12.62
C ARG A 204 -8.79 8.54 12.51
N GLY A 205 -8.73 9.46 11.54
CA GLY A 205 -7.56 10.31 11.28
C GLY A 205 -6.32 9.54 10.86
N LEU A 206 -6.49 8.42 10.13
CA LEU A 206 -5.40 7.58 9.66
C LEU A 206 -4.73 8.19 8.43
N SER A 207 -3.44 7.91 8.25
CA SER A 207 -2.74 8.19 6.99
C SER A 207 -2.73 6.94 6.11
N LEU A 208 -2.74 7.12 4.79
CA LEU A 208 -2.82 6.04 3.82
C LEU A 208 -1.74 6.20 2.74
N LEU A 209 -0.91 5.19 2.55
CA LEU A 209 -0.12 5.02 1.34
C LEU A 209 -0.80 3.95 0.48
N PHE A 210 -1.44 4.40 -0.61
CA PHE A 210 -2.22 3.56 -1.49
C PHE A 210 -1.46 3.25 -2.77
N ILE A 211 -1.19 1.97 -3.00
CA ILE A 211 -0.52 1.49 -4.21
C ILE A 211 -1.55 0.92 -5.17
N THR A 212 -1.50 1.39 -6.40
CA THR A 212 -2.32 0.88 -7.50
C THR A 212 -1.64 1.16 -8.84
N HIS A 213 -2.06 0.45 -9.88
CA HIS A 213 -1.79 0.79 -11.27
C HIS A 213 -2.94 1.62 -11.90
N ASP A 214 -4.04 1.80 -11.17
CA ASP A 214 -5.20 2.59 -11.58
C ASP A 214 -5.09 4.03 -11.05
N LEU A 215 -4.73 4.96 -11.96
CA LEU A 215 -4.59 6.38 -11.62
C LEU A 215 -5.93 7.06 -11.32
N GLU A 216 -7.05 6.64 -11.95
CA GLU A 216 -8.36 7.23 -11.68
C GLU A 216 -8.81 6.91 -10.27
N LEU A 217 -8.67 5.64 -9.90
CA LEU A 217 -8.96 5.21 -8.54
C LEU A 217 -8.06 5.91 -7.52
N ALA A 218 -6.77 6.06 -7.82
CA ALA A 218 -5.84 6.78 -6.96
C ALA A 218 -6.22 8.26 -6.84
N ASN A 219 -6.55 8.93 -7.94
CA ASN A 219 -6.98 10.33 -7.95
C ASN A 219 -8.29 10.55 -7.19
N ALA A 220 -9.23 9.60 -7.30
CA ALA A 220 -10.51 9.69 -6.59
C ALA A 220 -10.39 9.51 -5.08
N CYS A 221 -9.36 8.80 -4.58
CA CYS A 221 -9.23 8.40 -3.18
C CYS A 221 -8.07 9.05 -2.43
N CYS A 222 -7.14 9.71 -3.13
CA CYS A 222 -5.92 10.26 -2.53
C CYS A 222 -5.87 11.78 -2.64
N ASP A 223 -5.23 12.39 -1.65
CA ASP A 223 -5.04 13.85 -1.60
C ASP A 223 -3.91 14.29 -2.54
N ARG A 224 -2.96 13.38 -2.84
CA ARG A 224 -1.78 13.61 -3.65
C ARG A 224 -1.31 12.32 -4.31
N LEU A 225 -0.66 12.42 -5.46
CA LEU A 225 -0.10 11.29 -6.20
C LEU A 225 1.43 11.37 -6.28
N ALA A 226 2.07 10.20 -6.29
CA ALA A 226 3.46 10.01 -6.66
C ALA A 226 3.52 8.95 -7.78
N VAL A 227 4.14 9.27 -8.89
CA VAL A 227 4.29 8.39 -10.06
C VAL A 227 5.65 7.74 -10.01
N MET A 228 5.67 6.41 -10.11
CA MET A 228 6.90 5.62 -10.01
C MET A 228 7.20 4.90 -11.31
N TYR A 229 8.43 5.06 -11.79
CA TYR A 229 8.97 4.35 -12.95
C TYR A 229 10.37 3.83 -12.67
N ALA A 230 10.67 2.59 -13.05
CA ALA A 230 12.00 1.96 -12.95
C ALA A 230 12.72 2.13 -11.58
N GLY A 231 11.94 2.11 -10.49
CA GLY A 231 12.48 2.26 -9.14
C GLY A 231 12.66 3.70 -8.67
N GLU A 232 12.19 4.70 -9.39
CA GLU A 232 12.30 6.14 -9.09
C GLU A 232 10.94 6.82 -9.03
N ILE A 233 10.81 7.86 -8.21
CA ILE A 233 9.65 8.78 -8.26
C ILE A 233 9.95 9.82 -9.33
N VAL A 234 9.22 9.75 -10.44
CA VAL A 234 9.41 10.62 -11.60
C VAL A 234 8.57 11.89 -11.52
N GLU A 235 7.46 11.86 -10.81
CA GLU A 235 6.58 13.00 -10.59
C GLU A 235 5.78 12.83 -9.31
N GLN A 236 5.53 13.91 -8.54
CA GLN A 236 4.67 13.87 -7.37
C GLN A 236 4.03 15.21 -7.07
N GLY A 237 2.78 15.20 -6.58
CA GLY A 237 2.03 16.40 -6.23
C GLY A 237 0.52 16.21 -6.20
N ALA A 238 -0.19 17.27 -5.80
CA ALA A 238 -1.66 17.27 -5.77
C ALA A 238 -2.30 17.39 -7.18
N HIS A 239 -1.56 17.91 -8.16
CA HIS A 239 -2.06 18.16 -9.50
C HIS A 239 -1.48 17.23 -10.57
N VAL A 240 -0.81 16.17 -10.17
CA VAL A 240 -0.20 15.20 -11.11
C VAL A 240 -1.23 14.61 -12.07
N TYR A 241 -2.45 14.39 -11.61
CA TYR A 241 -3.53 13.85 -12.44
C TYR A 241 -4.06 14.87 -13.45
N ASP A 242 -4.27 16.11 -13.02
CA ASP A 242 -4.91 17.16 -13.86
C ASP A 242 -3.92 17.84 -14.81
N ALA A 243 -2.66 17.93 -14.42
CA ALA A 243 -1.60 18.63 -15.15
C ALA A 243 -0.26 17.87 -15.07
N PRO A 244 -0.17 16.67 -15.67
CA PRO A 244 1.07 15.89 -15.68
C PRO A 244 2.14 16.61 -16.49
N THR A 245 3.36 16.61 -15.98
CA THR A 245 4.51 17.29 -16.62
C THR A 245 5.57 16.32 -17.10
N HIS A 246 5.73 15.20 -16.40
CA HIS A 246 6.73 14.21 -16.80
C HIS A 246 6.23 13.37 -17.99
N PRO A 247 7.03 13.15 -19.06
CA PRO A 247 6.62 12.42 -20.25
C PRO A 247 6.01 11.05 -19.97
N TYR A 248 6.60 10.28 -19.06
CA TYR A 248 6.05 8.99 -18.64
C TYR A 248 4.64 9.13 -18.03
N THR A 249 4.41 10.13 -17.18
CA THR A 249 3.09 10.37 -16.58
C THR A 249 2.05 10.71 -17.65
N VAL A 250 2.43 11.57 -18.60
CA VAL A 250 1.57 11.95 -19.72
C VAL A 250 1.18 10.73 -20.55
N GLU A 251 2.16 9.89 -20.91
CA GLU A 251 1.89 8.66 -21.66
C GLU A 251 1.07 7.65 -20.86
N LEU A 252 1.40 7.47 -19.58
CA LEU A 252 0.65 6.57 -18.69
C LEU A 252 -0.83 6.97 -18.60
N MET A 253 -1.12 8.26 -18.61
CA MET A 253 -2.49 8.77 -18.65
C MET A 253 -3.14 8.60 -20.02
N GLY A 254 -2.39 8.82 -21.10
CA GLY A 254 -2.86 8.66 -22.48
C GLY A 254 -3.07 7.21 -22.91
N ALA A 255 -2.38 6.26 -22.29
CA ALA A 255 -2.47 4.83 -22.62
C ALA A 255 -3.76 4.15 -22.12
N ARG A 256 -4.67 4.88 -21.48
CA ARG A 256 -5.93 4.33 -20.97
C ARG A 256 -6.97 4.15 -22.05
N PRO A 257 -7.65 3.01 -22.12
CA PRO A 257 -8.83 2.89 -22.94
C PRO A 257 -9.95 3.75 -22.34
N SER A 258 -10.39 4.77 -23.09
CA SER A 258 -11.63 5.48 -22.76
C SER A 258 -12.82 4.58 -23.05
N ILE A 259 -13.78 4.51 -22.13
CA ILE A 259 -15.05 3.77 -22.34
C ILE A 259 -15.90 4.45 -23.43
N ASP A 260 -15.68 5.74 -23.66
CA ASP A 260 -16.43 6.57 -24.60
C ASP A 260 -15.85 6.59 -26.03
N GLU A 261 -14.61 6.09 -26.20
CA GLU A 261 -13.95 6.06 -27.51
C GLU A 261 -13.69 4.63 -27.99
N ARG A 262 -14.20 4.32 -29.18
CA ARG A 262 -13.88 3.07 -29.86
C ARG A 262 -12.54 3.23 -30.58
N LEU A 263 -11.46 2.80 -29.92
CA LEU A 263 -10.12 2.81 -30.52
C LEU A 263 -9.91 1.57 -31.39
N ASP A 264 -9.40 1.74 -32.61
CA ASP A 264 -8.99 0.62 -33.49
C ASP A 264 -7.75 -0.11 -32.96
N ARG A 265 -6.93 0.56 -32.17
CA ARG A 265 -5.78 0.02 -31.44
C ARG A 265 -5.72 0.63 -30.04
N LEU A 266 -5.42 -0.21 -29.04
CA LEU A 266 -5.07 0.28 -27.70
C LEU A 266 -3.77 1.08 -27.78
N PRO A 267 -3.70 2.27 -27.16
CA PRO A 267 -2.46 3.00 -27.01
C PRO A 267 -1.43 2.15 -26.27
N VAL A 268 -0.21 2.17 -26.76
CA VAL A 268 0.94 1.47 -26.15
C VAL A 268 1.86 2.53 -25.57
N LEU A 269 2.41 2.29 -24.41
CA LEU A 269 3.44 3.13 -23.83
C LEU A 269 4.73 3.00 -24.66
N ASP A 270 5.18 4.10 -25.23
CA ASP A 270 6.45 4.19 -25.97
C ASP A 270 7.62 4.58 -25.06
N TYR A 271 7.33 5.17 -23.89
CA TYR A 271 8.34 5.55 -22.91
C TYR A 271 9.12 4.33 -22.40
N ASN A 272 10.44 4.42 -22.51
CA ASN A 272 11.33 3.30 -22.17
C ASN A 272 12.52 3.77 -21.32
N ILE A 273 13.34 2.81 -20.88
CA ILE A 273 14.47 3.09 -19.99
C ILE A 273 15.53 4.00 -20.63
N GLU A 274 15.73 3.95 -21.95
CA GLU A 274 16.70 4.79 -22.65
C GLU A 274 16.25 6.25 -22.60
N MET A 275 14.96 6.52 -22.88
CA MET A 275 14.36 7.85 -22.78
C MET A 275 14.43 8.38 -21.35
N HIS A 276 14.21 7.51 -20.35
CA HIS A 276 14.32 7.86 -18.93
C HIS A 276 15.74 8.31 -18.58
N GLU A 277 16.75 7.54 -18.94
CA GLU A 277 18.16 7.88 -18.68
C GLU A 277 18.61 9.15 -19.44
N GLU A 278 18.14 9.37 -20.65
CA GLU A 278 18.41 10.61 -21.39
C GLU A 278 17.81 11.84 -20.68
N LEU A 279 16.58 11.75 -20.17
CA LEU A 279 15.95 12.85 -19.42
C LEU A 279 16.72 13.17 -18.14
N LYS A 280 17.15 12.15 -17.40
CA LYS A 280 18.00 12.32 -16.21
C LYS A 280 19.31 13.02 -16.55
N ALA A 281 19.98 12.60 -17.62
CA ALA A 281 21.22 13.19 -18.05
C ALA A 281 21.07 14.68 -18.43
N ARG A 282 19.94 15.05 -19.06
CA ARG A 282 19.62 16.46 -19.38
C ARG A 282 19.28 17.29 -18.14
N ALA A 283 18.60 16.72 -17.15
CA ALA A 283 18.25 17.41 -15.91
C ALA A 283 19.46 17.64 -14.98
N ALA A 284 20.54 16.88 -15.17
CA ALA A 284 21.79 16.99 -14.38
C ALA A 284 22.78 18.02 -14.95
N GLN A 285 22.52 18.60 -16.13
CA GLN A 285 23.32 19.66 -16.79
C GLN A 285 22.78 21.05 -16.46
#